data_61c40eb896ee8ba28e663668d5106c6a
#
_entry.id   61c40eb896ee8ba28e663668d5106c6a
#
_cell.length_a   1.000
_cell.length_b   1.000
_cell.length_c   1.000
_cell.angle_alpha   90.00
_cell.angle_beta   90.00
_cell.angle_gamma   90.00
#
_symmetry.space_group_name_H-M   'P 1'
#
loop_
_entity.id
_entity.type
_entity.pdbx_description
1 polymer ?
#
loop_
_entity_poly.entity_id
_entity_poly.type
_entity_poly.pdbx_seq_one_letter_code
_entity_poly.pdbx_strand_id
1 'polypeptide(L)'
;MGAIDIIDDDKVCLTNINRQIIATTKTVGKYKVDVAKERIEEINPDCKVTAFRTFYMPETADQFDFTQYDYVVDAIDTVTGKIALIENAKKAGTPIISSMGAGNKVDPTAFEVADIYKTSVCPLARVMRYELKRRGIKKLKVVYSKEKPI
;
A
#
# COMPACT_ATOMS: atom_id res chain seq x y z
N MET A 1 10.21 10.70 -11.19
CA MET A 1 10.51 10.04 -9.91
C MET A 1 11.97 9.62 -9.89
N GLY A 2 12.73 10.10 -8.90
CA GLY A 2 14.18 9.84 -8.82
C GLY A 2 14.54 8.54 -8.12
N ALA A 3 13.75 8.13 -7.13
CA ALA A 3 13.99 6.90 -6.38
C ALA A 3 12.67 6.34 -5.81
N ILE A 4 12.62 5.03 -5.64
CA ILE A 4 11.49 4.34 -5.01
C ILE A 4 11.99 3.13 -4.23
N ASP A 5 11.49 2.96 -3.02
CA ASP A 5 11.66 1.75 -2.23
C ASP A 5 10.37 0.94 -2.29
N ILE A 6 10.48 -0.34 -2.59
CA ILE A 6 9.35 -1.27 -2.71
C ILE A 6 9.51 -2.35 -1.66
N ILE A 7 8.46 -2.57 -0.87
CA ILE A 7 8.49 -3.48 0.28
C ILE A 7 7.35 -4.49 0.15
N ASP A 8 7.67 -5.75 0.01
CA ASP A 8 6.73 -6.88 -0.05
C ASP A 8 7.52 -8.18 0.10
N ASP A 9 6.99 -9.18 0.78
CA ASP A 9 7.65 -10.48 0.93
C ASP A 9 7.07 -11.58 0.05
N ASP A 10 5.97 -11.29 -0.66
CA ASP A 10 5.27 -12.27 -1.47
C ASP A 10 5.98 -12.60 -2.78
N LYS A 11 5.79 -13.84 -3.21
CA LYS A 11 6.07 -14.26 -4.58
C LYS A 11 4.81 -14.14 -5.44
N VAL A 12 5.00 -13.92 -6.73
CA VAL A 12 3.91 -13.93 -7.70
C VAL A 12 3.28 -15.32 -7.75
N CYS A 13 1.96 -15.38 -7.57
CA CYS A 13 1.16 -16.59 -7.67
C CYS A 13 0.35 -16.59 -8.97
N LEU A 14 0.01 -17.78 -9.46
CA LEU A 14 -0.83 -17.93 -10.65
C LEU A 14 -2.16 -17.17 -10.51
N THR A 15 -2.74 -17.19 -9.31
CA THR A 15 -4.00 -16.50 -9.02
C THR A 15 -3.91 -14.98 -9.02
N ASN A 16 -2.71 -14.40 -9.04
CA ASN A 16 -2.52 -12.96 -9.12
C ASN A 16 -2.69 -12.41 -10.55
N ILE A 17 -2.59 -13.26 -11.58
CA ILE A 17 -2.60 -12.86 -12.99
C ILE A 17 -3.88 -12.11 -13.36
N ASN A 18 -5.00 -12.45 -12.72
CA ASN A 18 -6.30 -11.84 -13.02
C ASN A 18 -6.41 -10.36 -12.63
N ARG A 19 -5.49 -9.80 -11.84
CA ARG A 19 -5.63 -8.43 -11.34
C ARG A 19 -4.32 -7.67 -11.07
N GLN A 20 -3.17 -8.35 -11.05
CA GLN A 20 -1.88 -7.71 -10.75
C GLN A 20 -1.04 -7.63 -12.01
N ILE A 21 -0.69 -6.41 -12.41
CA ILE A 21 0.03 -6.15 -13.66
C ILE A 21 1.41 -6.81 -13.72
N ILE A 22 2.06 -7.00 -12.57
CA ILE A 22 3.36 -7.68 -12.47
C ILE A 22 3.25 -9.20 -12.60
N ALA A 23 2.04 -9.75 -12.48
CA ALA A 23 1.80 -11.18 -12.51
C ALA A 23 1.50 -11.65 -13.94
N THR A 24 2.41 -12.43 -14.49
CA THR A 24 2.28 -13.09 -15.80
C THR A 24 2.72 -14.55 -15.67
N THR A 25 2.48 -15.35 -16.71
CA THR A 25 2.96 -16.75 -16.74
C THR A 25 4.48 -16.84 -16.62
N LYS A 26 5.20 -15.78 -17.04
CA LYS A 26 6.67 -15.71 -16.96
C LYS A 26 7.19 -15.30 -15.60
N THR A 27 6.37 -14.65 -14.76
CA THR A 27 6.80 -14.10 -13.48
C THR A 27 6.35 -14.92 -12.28
N VAL A 28 5.46 -15.89 -12.45
CA VAL A 28 5.02 -16.79 -11.37
C VAL A 28 6.23 -17.42 -10.68
N GLY A 29 6.24 -17.37 -9.35
CA GLY A 29 7.34 -17.91 -8.51
C GLY A 29 8.45 -16.91 -8.22
N LYS A 30 8.50 -15.77 -8.90
CA LYS A 30 9.47 -14.70 -8.61
C LYS A 30 8.93 -13.78 -7.51
N TYR A 31 9.82 -13.13 -6.77
CA TYR A 31 9.38 -12.15 -5.77
C TYR A 31 8.73 -10.93 -6.45
N LYS A 32 7.62 -10.49 -5.92
CA LYS A 32 6.86 -9.36 -6.47
C LYS A 32 7.72 -8.08 -6.53
N VAL A 33 8.52 -7.82 -5.50
CA VAL A 33 9.39 -6.63 -5.48
C VAL A 33 10.45 -6.67 -6.57
N ASP A 34 10.99 -7.84 -6.89
CA ASP A 34 12.00 -7.98 -7.94
C ASP A 34 11.38 -7.78 -9.33
N VAL A 35 10.20 -8.32 -9.55
CA VAL A 35 9.45 -8.14 -10.81
C VAL A 35 9.08 -6.67 -11.01
N ALA A 36 8.60 -6.02 -9.93
CA ALA A 36 8.27 -4.60 -9.98
C ALA A 36 9.49 -3.72 -10.23
N LYS A 37 10.61 -4.04 -9.60
CA LYS A 37 11.89 -3.32 -9.82
C LYS A 37 12.30 -3.39 -11.29
N GLU A 38 12.34 -4.58 -11.87
CA GLU A 38 12.69 -4.77 -13.28
C GLU A 38 11.77 -3.96 -14.18
N ARG A 39 10.46 -3.98 -13.92
CA ARG A 39 9.48 -3.23 -14.70
C ARG A 39 9.69 -1.72 -14.61
N ILE A 40 9.97 -1.19 -13.43
CA ILE A 40 10.22 0.24 -13.24
C ILE A 40 11.50 0.67 -13.97
N GLU A 41 12.56 -0.13 -13.87
CA GLU A 41 13.81 0.15 -14.57
C GLU A 41 13.67 0.13 -16.09
N GLU A 42 12.80 -0.70 -16.63
CA GLU A 42 12.45 -0.71 -18.05
C GLU A 42 11.70 0.55 -18.48
N ILE A 43 10.85 1.10 -17.60
CA ILE A 43 10.06 2.30 -17.88
C ILE A 43 10.91 3.56 -17.69
N ASN A 44 11.69 3.60 -16.63
CA ASN A 44 12.54 4.74 -16.30
C ASN A 44 13.89 4.24 -15.78
N PRO A 45 14.91 4.12 -16.67
CA PRO A 45 16.24 3.64 -16.28
C PRO A 45 16.95 4.54 -15.25
N ASP A 46 16.55 5.81 -15.15
CA ASP A 46 17.15 6.77 -14.23
C ASP A 46 16.56 6.69 -12.81
N CYS A 47 15.47 5.93 -12.62
CA CYS A 47 14.89 5.74 -11.31
C CYS A 47 15.71 4.73 -10.49
N LYS A 48 16.15 5.14 -9.30
CA LYS A 48 16.83 4.24 -8.37
C LYS A 48 15.78 3.42 -7.61
N VAL A 49 15.70 2.13 -7.88
CA VAL A 49 14.75 1.22 -7.24
C VAL A 49 15.47 0.33 -6.24
N THR A 50 15.00 0.32 -5.00
CA THR A 50 15.45 -0.61 -3.97
C THR A 50 14.30 -1.54 -3.61
N ALA A 51 14.52 -2.85 -3.77
CA ALA A 51 13.53 -3.89 -3.50
C ALA A 51 13.83 -4.54 -2.15
N PHE A 52 12.86 -4.52 -1.25
CA PHE A 52 12.95 -5.16 0.06
C PHE A 52 11.98 -6.35 0.11
N ARG A 53 12.53 -7.57 0.16
CA ARG A 53 11.76 -8.81 0.35
C ARG A 53 11.38 -8.94 1.82
N THR A 54 10.55 -8.05 2.30
CA THR A 54 10.24 -7.90 3.72
C THR A 54 8.74 -7.75 3.90
N PHE A 55 8.19 -8.50 4.87
CA PHE A 55 6.82 -8.28 5.31
C PHE A 55 6.80 -7.12 6.30
N TYR A 56 6.11 -6.03 5.92
CA TYR A 56 6.06 -4.84 6.75
C TYR A 56 5.10 -5.05 7.92
N MET A 57 5.64 -5.03 9.12
CA MET A 57 4.91 -5.13 10.40
C MET A 57 5.69 -4.36 11.48
N PRO A 58 5.12 -4.17 12.68
CA PRO A 58 5.81 -3.44 13.74
C PRO A 58 7.23 -3.94 14.02
N GLU A 59 7.45 -5.24 13.95
CA GLU A 59 8.75 -5.87 14.23
C GLU A 59 9.81 -5.59 13.15
N THR A 60 9.40 -5.28 11.94
CA THR A 60 10.32 -5.01 10.81
C THR A 60 10.39 -3.52 10.44
N ALA A 61 9.53 -2.69 11.03
CA ALA A 61 9.42 -1.27 10.70
C ALA A 61 10.71 -0.48 10.96
N ASP A 62 11.53 -0.90 11.91
CA ASP A 62 12.77 -0.22 12.29
C ASP A 62 13.83 -0.23 11.18
N GLN A 63 13.68 -1.08 10.16
CA GLN A 63 14.58 -1.12 9.01
C GLN A 63 14.43 0.12 8.10
N PHE A 64 13.37 0.91 8.28
CA PHE A 64 13.04 2.01 7.39
C PHE A 64 13.03 3.34 8.13
N ASP A 65 13.78 4.29 7.61
CA ASP A 65 13.80 5.67 8.11
C ASP A 65 12.85 6.53 7.25
N PHE A 66 11.66 6.81 7.80
CA PHE A 66 10.61 7.53 7.09
C PHE A 66 10.95 9.00 6.83
N THR A 67 11.94 9.56 7.55
CA THR A 67 12.40 10.93 7.31
C THR A 67 13.08 11.09 5.95
N GLN A 68 13.54 9.99 5.34
CA GLN A 68 14.19 9.99 4.03
C GLN A 68 13.20 10.01 2.86
N TYR A 69 11.90 9.79 3.11
CA TYR A 69 10.90 9.70 2.06
C TYR A 69 10.16 11.03 1.90
N ASP A 70 9.96 11.44 0.65
CA ASP A 70 9.08 12.57 0.32
C ASP A 70 7.62 12.20 0.41
N TYR A 71 7.29 10.92 0.21
CA TYR A 71 5.93 10.42 0.21
C TYR A 71 5.89 8.92 0.48
N VAL A 72 4.89 8.47 1.22
CA VAL A 72 4.63 7.06 1.51
C VAL A 72 3.30 6.64 0.89
N VAL A 73 3.30 5.50 0.20
CA VAL A 73 2.08 4.87 -0.32
C VAL A 73 1.84 3.59 0.46
N ASP A 74 0.71 3.52 1.15
CA ASP A 74 0.27 2.32 1.85
C ASP A 74 -0.70 1.53 0.97
N ALA A 75 -0.22 0.40 0.47
CA ALA A 75 -1.02 -0.56 -0.28
C ALA A 75 -1.02 -1.94 0.41
N ILE A 76 -0.78 -1.96 1.72
CA ILE A 76 -0.75 -3.17 2.55
C ILE A 76 -2.18 -3.66 2.79
N ASP A 77 -2.39 -4.96 2.82
CA ASP A 77 -3.71 -5.56 3.08
C ASP A 77 -3.94 -5.97 4.54
N THR A 78 -2.89 -6.00 5.37
CA THR A 78 -3.03 -6.30 6.80
C THR A 78 -3.27 -5.03 7.62
N VAL A 79 -4.23 -5.09 8.53
CA VAL A 79 -4.55 -3.94 9.41
C VAL A 79 -3.36 -3.57 10.28
N THR A 80 -2.70 -4.54 10.87
CA THR A 80 -1.52 -4.31 11.73
C THR A 80 -0.40 -3.60 10.99
N GLY A 81 -0.08 -4.05 9.77
CA GLY A 81 0.94 -3.41 8.93
C GLY A 81 0.55 -1.99 8.51
N LYS A 82 -0.72 -1.79 8.12
CA LYS A 82 -1.23 -0.45 7.80
C LYS A 82 -1.08 0.52 8.95
N ILE A 83 -1.48 0.12 10.13
CA ILE A 83 -1.42 0.98 11.31
C ILE A 83 0.02 1.35 11.63
N ALA A 84 0.93 0.38 11.63
CA ALA A 84 2.34 0.63 11.89
C ALA A 84 2.94 1.61 10.88
N LEU A 85 2.62 1.44 9.60
CA LEU A 85 3.10 2.32 8.53
C LEU A 85 2.58 3.74 8.69
N ILE A 86 1.29 3.89 8.97
CA ILE A 86 0.64 5.19 9.15
C ILE A 86 1.21 5.91 10.37
N GLU A 87 1.34 5.22 11.50
CA GLU A 87 1.92 5.80 12.71
C GLU A 87 3.36 6.28 12.47
N ASN A 88 4.17 5.47 11.82
CA ASN A 88 5.57 5.81 11.53
C ASN A 88 5.69 6.99 10.58
N ALA A 89 4.87 7.04 9.53
CA ALA A 89 4.85 8.17 8.61
C ALA A 89 4.40 9.47 9.30
N LYS A 90 3.36 9.39 10.12
CA LYS A 90 2.86 10.55 10.89
C LYS A 90 3.90 11.05 11.88
N LYS A 91 4.55 10.14 12.61
CA LYS A 91 5.61 10.47 13.57
C LYS A 91 6.81 11.15 12.89
N ALA A 92 7.16 10.73 11.69
CA ALA A 92 8.25 11.32 10.91
C ALA A 92 7.85 12.61 10.17
N GLY A 93 6.56 12.94 10.14
CA GLY A 93 6.06 14.08 9.37
C GLY A 93 6.03 13.84 7.87
N THR A 94 6.10 12.59 7.42
CA THR A 94 6.11 12.24 5.99
C THR A 94 4.68 12.11 5.48
N PRO A 95 4.33 12.78 4.36
CA PRO A 95 3.02 12.61 3.75
C PRO A 95 2.73 11.16 3.37
N ILE A 96 1.50 10.72 3.59
CA ILE A 96 1.08 9.35 3.30
C ILE A 96 -0.31 9.32 2.68
N ILE A 97 -0.51 8.41 1.73
CA ILE A 97 -1.83 8.02 1.23
C ILE A 97 -2.01 6.52 1.46
N SER A 98 -3.18 6.12 1.94
CA SER A 98 -3.49 4.73 2.24
C SER A 98 -4.62 4.22 1.36
N SER A 99 -4.42 3.07 0.73
CA SER A 99 -5.47 2.40 -0.04
C SER A 99 -6.33 1.54 0.88
N MET A 100 -7.65 1.72 0.78
CA MET A 100 -8.61 0.85 1.46
C MET A 100 -8.91 -0.39 0.60
N GLY A 101 -9.85 -1.23 1.05
CA GLY A 101 -10.16 -2.48 0.37
C GLY A 101 -10.82 -2.28 -0.99
N ALA A 102 -10.33 -3.02 -1.99
CA ALA A 102 -10.90 -3.06 -3.34
C ALA A 102 -11.50 -4.43 -3.69
N GLY A 103 -11.39 -5.41 -2.80
CA GLY A 103 -11.91 -6.77 -3.02
C GLY A 103 -13.44 -6.80 -3.16
N ASN A 104 -13.92 -7.62 -4.10
CA ASN A 104 -15.35 -7.79 -4.38
C ASN A 104 -16.06 -6.50 -4.81
N LYS A 105 -15.34 -5.63 -5.50
CA LYS A 105 -15.85 -4.39 -6.09
C LYS A 105 -15.53 -4.39 -7.57
N VAL A 106 -16.49 -4.01 -8.40
CA VAL A 106 -16.39 -4.11 -9.86
C VAL A 106 -16.52 -2.76 -10.58
N ASP A 107 -16.94 -1.72 -9.87
CA ASP A 107 -17.05 -0.37 -10.43
C ASP A 107 -15.81 0.48 -10.12
N PRO A 108 -14.88 0.62 -11.06
CA PRO A 108 -13.69 1.44 -10.84
C PRO A 108 -13.98 2.93 -10.71
N THR A 109 -15.16 3.38 -11.17
CA THR A 109 -15.53 4.79 -11.10
C THR A 109 -16.02 5.22 -9.72
N ALA A 110 -16.30 4.26 -8.84
CA ALA A 110 -16.74 4.52 -7.48
C ALA A 110 -15.59 4.83 -6.50
N PHE A 111 -14.34 4.74 -6.96
CA PHE A 111 -13.18 5.10 -6.14
C PHE A 111 -13.03 6.61 -6.04
N GLU A 112 -12.70 7.08 -4.84
CA GLU A 112 -12.42 8.49 -4.59
C GLU A 112 -11.33 8.67 -3.53
N VAL A 113 -10.71 9.84 -3.53
CA VAL A 113 -9.76 10.27 -2.51
C VAL A 113 -10.51 11.09 -1.47
N ALA A 114 -10.33 10.74 -0.20
CA ALA A 114 -10.97 11.44 0.91
C ALA A 114 -10.14 11.33 2.18
N ASP A 115 -10.54 12.03 3.23
CA ASP A 115 -10.05 11.76 4.58
C ASP A 115 -10.71 10.50 5.13
N ILE A 116 -9.96 9.70 5.91
CA ILE A 116 -10.45 8.44 6.48
C ILE A 116 -11.78 8.62 7.25
N TYR A 117 -11.96 9.74 7.95
CA TYR A 117 -13.16 9.99 8.75
C TYR A 117 -14.36 10.45 7.93
N LYS A 118 -14.17 10.71 6.64
CA LYS A 118 -15.23 11.03 5.68
C LYS A 118 -15.60 9.86 4.77
N THR A 119 -15.07 8.67 5.06
CA THR A 119 -15.37 7.46 4.30
C THR A 119 -16.65 6.78 4.77
N SER A 120 -17.24 5.98 3.87
CA SER A 120 -18.47 5.23 4.15
C SER A 120 -18.43 3.89 3.40
N VAL A 121 -19.30 2.98 3.76
CA VAL A 121 -19.55 1.69 3.08
C VAL A 121 -18.40 0.68 3.19
N CYS A 122 -17.15 1.09 2.99
CA CYS A 122 -15.99 0.19 2.95
C CYS A 122 -15.72 -0.46 4.33
N PRO A 123 -15.74 -1.80 4.44
CA PRO A 123 -15.49 -2.49 5.72
C PRO A 123 -14.10 -2.22 6.29
N LEU A 124 -13.07 -2.23 5.46
CA LEU A 124 -11.70 -1.95 5.89
C LEU A 124 -11.57 -0.51 6.41
N ALA A 125 -12.16 0.46 5.72
CA ALA A 125 -12.15 1.85 6.18
C ALA A 125 -12.82 2.00 7.55
N ARG A 126 -13.88 1.24 7.82
CA ARG A 126 -14.54 1.24 9.13
C ARG A 126 -13.61 0.77 10.24
N VAL A 127 -12.90 -0.31 10.02
CA VAL A 127 -11.90 -0.83 10.98
C VAL A 127 -10.80 0.20 11.19
N MET A 128 -10.28 0.77 10.10
CA MET A 128 -9.20 1.75 10.17
C MET A 128 -9.63 3.02 10.92
N ARG A 129 -10.86 3.52 10.70
CA ARG A 129 -11.37 4.66 11.48
C ARG A 129 -11.34 4.41 12.96
N TYR A 130 -11.81 3.24 13.38
CA TYR A 130 -11.83 2.85 14.78
C TYR A 130 -10.41 2.78 15.37
N GLU A 131 -9.52 2.07 14.70
CA GLU A 131 -8.15 1.86 15.18
C GLU A 131 -7.31 3.15 15.19
N LEU A 132 -7.45 3.99 14.19
CA LEU A 132 -6.72 5.25 14.12
C LEU A 132 -7.24 6.28 15.13
N LYS A 133 -8.54 6.30 15.37
CA LYS A 133 -9.14 7.17 16.39
C LYS A 133 -8.63 6.83 17.78
N ARG A 134 -8.53 5.54 18.10
CA ARG A 134 -7.95 5.08 19.37
C ARG A 134 -6.52 5.55 19.58
N ARG A 135 -5.78 5.72 18.51
CA ARG A 135 -4.36 6.11 18.52
C ARG A 135 -4.15 7.61 18.38
N GLY A 136 -5.22 8.38 18.36
CA GLY A 136 -5.14 9.84 18.28
C GLY A 136 -4.75 10.39 16.92
N ILE A 137 -4.87 9.59 15.86
CA ILE A 137 -4.63 10.04 14.49
C ILE A 137 -5.89 10.74 13.99
N LYS A 138 -5.77 12.06 13.74
CA LYS A 138 -6.92 12.92 13.44
C LYS A 138 -7.26 13.03 11.97
N LYS A 139 -6.33 12.66 11.08
CA LYS A 139 -6.55 12.72 9.63
C LYS A 139 -5.64 11.73 8.90
N LEU A 140 -6.13 11.20 7.80
CA LEU A 140 -5.38 10.35 6.89
C LEU A 140 -6.01 10.44 5.51
N LYS A 141 -5.20 10.74 4.49
CA LYS A 141 -5.64 10.68 3.09
C LYS A 141 -5.76 9.21 2.68
N VAL A 142 -6.91 8.84 2.13
CA VAL A 142 -7.16 7.48 1.65
C VAL A 142 -7.76 7.47 0.25
N VAL A 143 -7.58 6.34 -0.44
CA VAL A 143 -8.35 5.97 -1.63
C VAL A 143 -9.31 4.87 -1.19
N TYR A 144 -10.59 5.06 -1.44
CA TYR A 144 -11.61 4.06 -1.09
C TYR A 144 -12.74 4.06 -2.11
N SER A 145 -13.53 3.01 -2.11
CA SER A 145 -14.69 2.90 -2.97
C SER A 145 -15.98 2.96 -2.14
N LYS A 146 -16.95 3.72 -2.61
CA LYS A 146 -18.31 3.74 -2.07
C LYS A 146 -19.16 2.56 -2.53
N GLU A 147 -18.62 1.73 -3.41
CA GLU A 147 -19.33 0.54 -3.87
C GLU A 147 -19.51 -0.44 -2.73
N LYS A 148 -20.71 -1.01 -2.65
CA LYS A 148 -21.00 -2.07 -1.69
C LYS A 148 -20.34 -3.37 -2.18
N PRO A 149 -19.50 -4.03 -1.38
CA PRO A 149 -18.87 -5.29 -1.82
C PRO A 149 -19.93 -6.36 -2.14
N ILE A 150 -19.66 -7.11 -3.19
CA ILE A 150 -20.51 -8.24 -3.60
C ILE A 150 -20.35 -9.41 -2.63
#